data_9c5caf5fcbc161944c7aae9ec407878f
#
_entry.id   9c5caf5fcbc161944c7aae9ec407878f
#
_cell.length_a   1.000
_cell.length_b   1.000
_cell.length_c   1.000
_cell.angle_alpha   90.00
_cell.angle_beta   90.00
_cell.angle_gamma   90.00
#
_symmetry.space_group_name_H-M   'P 1'
#
loop_
_entity.id
_entity.type
_entity.pdbx_description
1 polymer ?
#
loop_
_entity_poly.entity_id
_entity_poly.type
_entity_poly.pdbx_seq_one_letter_code
_entity_poly.pdbx_strand_id
1 'polypeptide(L)'
;MAKTSERKYTPQLSGSRKSGRTGHVGRTFAIGLAAAFTAGLLSGTALTAKTVSASSVPEVTLRVCNWEEYIDTGDWDEDETIHLPDGDIIGKQSMVKDFEDWYLKTYGVKVNVEYSTFGTNEDLYNMLTLGDVYDVVCPSDYMFMKLMSEDALVPLSDSFFDTSNPDNYYINGVSPYIRDIFDTKSIGGETWSKYAAGYMWGVTGVVYNPKAVTEDEASTWTLFDNPKFRRRITIKDNVRDSYFMAVGALKSELLTSGSFLQNPDYSQNLENEMNDTSSEMIKEVQSYLQNVQGNVYSFETDSGKADMITGKVLANYQWSGDAVYTMDQADEDNFELDFAVPKESTNIYFDGWVMLKKGINGDAGKQKAAEAFINFLSRPDNAIRNMYYIGYTSVISGGESPLIYEYLEDRYGAKDGDADTVPYDVNYFFSKGGTGDYVLTVPKEQTKRQLFAQYPDGSTIARSSIMVYFDQAQNRAINQMWVNVRCFNIKKTPWWGRILTAAALAGLVYLAVRKIRTGREEKRHRAAQDLRKAP
;
A
#
# COMPACT_ATOMS: atom_id res chain seq x y z
N MET A 1 -29.19 30.93 14.83
CA MET A 1 -29.64 29.56 14.55
C MET A 1 -28.99 29.14 13.26
N ALA A 2 -27.76 28.70 13.33
CA ALA A 2 -27.04 28.14 12.21
C ALA A 2 -27.24 26.61 12.27
N LYS A 3 -27.67 26.02 11.17
CA LYS A 3 -27.78 24.57 11.03
C LYS A 3 -26.38 24.00 10.89
N THR A 4 -25.95 23.27 11.89
CA THR A 4 -24.82 22.35 11.78
C THR A 4 -25.14 21.33 10.70
N SER A 5 -24.41 21.37 9.59
CA SER A 5 -24.44 20.32 8.59
C SER A 5 -23.60 19.15 9.14
N GLU A 6 -24.27 18.11 9.60
CA GLU A 6 -23.63 16.83 9.87
C GLU A 6 -23.06 16.30 8.57
N ARG A 7 -21.74 16.23 8.45
CA ARG A 7 -21.04 15.61 7.32
C ARG A 7 -21.21 14.10 7.44
N LYS A 8 -21.99 13.51 6.54
CA LYS A 8 -22.05 12.06 6.35
C LYS A 8 -20.99 11.67 5.34
N TYR A 9 -19.87 11.18 5.83
CA TYR A 9 -18.88 10.48 5.00
C TYR A 9 -19.35 9.04 4.84
N THR A 10 -19.66 8.61 3.63
CA THR A 10 -20.01 7.23 3.30
C THR A 10 -19.02 6.69 2.27
N PRO A 11 -17.89 6.09 2.67
CA PRO A 11 -17.11 5.33 1.73
C PRO A 11 -17.92 4.10 1.31
N GLN A 12 -18.10 3.93 0.02
CA GLN A 12 -18.76 2.73 -0.50
C GLN A 12 -17.89 1.50 -0.19
N LEU A 13 -18.33 0.72 0.77
CA LEU A 13 -17.88 -0.67 0.89
C LEU A 13 -18.20 -1.38 -0.43
N SER A 14 -17.20 -1.93 -1.10
CA SER A 14 -17.37 -2.75 -2.30
C SER A 14 -18.38 -3.86 -2.01
N GLY A 15 -19.62 -3.64 -2.45
CA GLY A 15 -20.73 -4.56 -2.26
C GLY A 15 -20.47 -5.86 -3.01
N SER A 16 -20.33 -6.96 -2.29
CA SER A 16 -20.44 -8.30 -2.84
C SER A 16 -21.77 -8.42 -3.59
N ARG A 17 -21.75 -8.42 -4.91
CA ARG A 17 -22.90 -8.75 -5.74
C ARG A 17 -23.37 -10.15 -5.42
N LYS A 18 -24.50 -10.25 -4.72
CA LYS A 18 -25.27 -11.49 -4.61
C LYS A 18 -25.66 -11.94 -6.01
N SER A 19 -25.12 -13.05 -6.48
CA SER A 19 -25.58 -13.72 -7.69
C SER A 19 -26.97 -14.31 -7.46
N GLY A 20 -27.99 -13.68 -8.02
CA GLY A 20 -29.32 -14.28 -8.21
C GLY A 20 -29.26 -15.25 -9.37
N ARG A 21 -29.46 -16.52 -9.08
CA ARG A 21 -29.68 -17.61 -10.05
C ARG A 21 -31.06 -17.49 -10.70
N THR A 22 -31.12 -17.44 -12.02
CA THR A 22 -32.10 -18.15 -12.91
C THR A 22 -31.44 -18.13 -14.28
N GLY A 23 -31.11 -19.13 -14.95
CA GLY A 23 -31.77 -20.32 -15.44
C GLY A 23 -31.87 -20.26 -16.95
N HIS A 24 -31.07 -21.10 -17.61
CA HIS A 24 -31.33 -21.83 -18.84
C HIS A 24 -30.80 -21.37 -20.22
N VAL A 25 -30.00 -22.30 -20.79
CA VAL A 25 -29.99 -22.84 -22.19
C VAL A 25 -29.34 -21.95 -23.23
N GLY A 26 -28.13 -22.23 -23.73
CA GLY A 26 -27.73 -23.41 -24.52
C GLY A 26 -27.54 -23.07 -25.99
N ARG A 27 -26.44 -23.55 -26.58
CA ARG A 27 -26.12 -23.70 -28.02
C ARG A 27 -25.43 -22.51 -28.70
N THR A 28 -24.41 -22.67 -29.45
CA THR A 28 -23.62 -23.72 -30.13
C THR A 28 -22.83 -23.00 -31.22
N PHE A 29 -21.61 -23.40 -31.43
CA PHE A 29 -20.69 -23.10 -32.54
C PHE A 29 -21.31 -22.83 -33.91
N ALA A 30 -20.71 -21.90 -34.67
CA ALA A 30 -20.46 -22.14 -36.11
C ALA A 30 -19.28 -21.29 -36.61
N ILE A 31 -18.30 -21.98 -37.15
CA ILE A 31 -17.20 -21.54 -38.01
C ILE A 31 -17.76 -21.30 -39.40
N GLY A 32 -17.33 -20.24 -40.08
CA GLY A 32 -17.66 -20.03 -41.48
C GLY A 32 -16.69 -19.09 -42.18
N LEU A 33 -15.63 -19.68 -42.73
CA LEU A 33 -14.81 -19.07 -43.79
C LEU A 33 -15.61 -19.09 -45.11
N ALA A 34 -15.65 -17.99 -45.86
CA ALA A 34 -15.73 -18.06 -47.33
C ALA A 34 -15.22 -16.76 -47.96
N ALA A 35 -14.15 -16.88 -48.69
CA ALA A 35 -13.67 -15.91 -49.67
C ALA A 35 -14.48 -16.02 -50.96
N ALA A 36 -14.76 -14.89 -51.61
CA ALA A 36 -15.05 -14.87 -53.04
C ALA A 36 -14.60 -13.55 -53.67
N PHE A 37 -13.64 -13.68 -54.55
CA PHE A 37 -13.23 -12.67 -55.52
C PHE A 37 -14.33 -12.45 -56.56
N THR A 38 -14.59 -11.19 -56.91
CA THR A 38 -15.06 -10.84 -58.25
C THR A 38 -14.43 -9.52 -58.71
N ALA A 39 -13.65 -9.61 -59.75
CA ALA A 39 -13.10 -8.48 -60.49
C ALA A 39 -14.20 -7.88 -61.40
N GLY A 40 -14.28 -6.57 -61.39
CA GLY A 40 -15.08 -5.77 -62.34
C GLY A 40 -14.35 -4.50 -62.66
N LEU A 41 -13.72 -4.45 -63.82
CA LEU A 41 -13.17 -3.26 -64.49
C LEU A 41 -14.30 -2.32 -64.87
N LEU A 42 -14.20 -1.04 -64.43
CA LEU A 42 -14.77 0.10 -65.16
C LEU A 42 -13.89 1.32 -64.92
N SER A 43 -13.30 1.79 -66.00
CA SER A 43 -12.52 3.00 -66.16
C SER A 43 -13.41 4.25 -65.98
N GLY A 44 -12.91 5.24 -65.23
CA GLY A 44 -13.55 6.55 -65.21
C GLY A 44 -12.94 7.53 -64.24
N THR A 45 -12.11 8.46 -64.75
CA THR A 45 -11.79 9.77 -64.21
C THR A 45 -11.28 9.91 -62.77
N ALA A 46 -9.98 10.15 -62.68
CA ALA A 46 -9.30 10.55 -61.43
C ALA A 46 -9.79 11.93 -60.97
N LEU A 47 -10.66 11.92 -59.96
CA LEU A 47 -10.79 13.04 -59.06
C LEU A 47 -9.78 12.79 -57.92
N THR A 48 -8.69 13.53 -57.93
CA THR A 48 -7.77 13.61 -56.80
C THR A 48 -8.48 14.23 -55.62
N ALA A 49 -9.22 13.42 -54.85
CA ALA A 49 -9.58 13.77 -53.49
C ALA A 49 -8.27 13.79 -52.72
N LYS A 50 -7.76 14.96 -52.34
CA LYS A 50 -6.83 15.12 -51.25
C LYS A 50 -7.53 14.51 -50.01
N THR A 51 -7.21 13.26 -49.71
CA THR A 51 -7.46 12.74 -48.38
C THR A 51 -6.64 13.63 -47.44
N VAL A 52 -7.31 14.56 -46.78
CA VAL A 52 -6.81 15.13 -45.54
C VAL A 52 -6.73 13.95 -44.59
N SER A 53 -5.53 13.39 -44.47
CA SER A 53 -5.22 12.47 -43.39
C SER A 53 -5.52 13.23 -42.10
N ALA A 54 -6.60 12.92 -41.42
CA ALA A 54 -6.77 13.36 -40.06
C ALA A 54 -5.53 12.84 -39.32
N SER A 55 -4.64 13.75 -38.91
CA SER A 55 -3.49 13.39 -38.10
C SER A 55 -4.06 12.78 -36.84
N SER A 56 -3.90 11.47 -36.68
CA SER A 56 -4.27 10.80 -35.44
C SER A 56 -3.48 11.48 -34.31
N VAL A 57 -4.17 11.89 -33.26
CA VAL A 57 -3.54 12.39 -32.03
C VAL A 57 -2.50 11.35 -31.61
N PRO A 58 -1.24 11.72 -31.35
CA PRO A 58 -0.25 10.79 -30.84
C PRO A 58 -0.76 10.11 -29.57
N GLU A 59 -0.47 8.83 -29.39
CA GLU A 59 -0.96 8.04 -28.26
C GLU A 59 0.20 7.32 -27.58
N VAL A 60 0.18 7.29 -26.23
CA VAL A 60 1.13 6.58 -25.37
C VAL A 60 0.32 5.71 -24.41
N THR A 61 0.70 4.44 -24.26
CA THR A 61 0.19 3.57 -23.19
C THR A 61 1.16 3.58 -22.03
N LEU A 62 0.63 3.89 -20.83
CA LEU A 62 1.37 3.90 -19.58
C LEU A 62 0.84 2.80 -18.64
N ARG A 63 1.66 1.81 -18.31
CA ARG A 63 1.31 0.73 -17.38
C ARG A 63 1.73 1.11 -15.98
N VAL A 64 0.75 1.33 -15.11
CA VAL A 64 0.94 1.73 -13.72
C VAL A 64 0.51 0.60 -12.80
N CYS A 65 1.32 0.32 -11.76
CA CYS A 65 0.94 -0.60 -10.71
C CYS A 65 1.13 0.04 -9.33
N ASN A 66 0.08 0.07 -8.53
CA ASN A 66 0.04 0.70 -7.21
C ASN A 66 -0.50 -0.28 -6.16
N TRP A 67 -0.54 0.13 -4.91
CA TRP A 67 -1.24 -0.59 -3.85
C TRP A 67 -2.75 -0.66 -4.13
N GLU A 68 -3.40 -1.68 -3.60
CA GLU A 68 -4.86 -1.74 -3.56
C GLU A 68 -5.42 -0.56 -2.75
N GLU A 69 -6.55 0.01 -3.19
CA GLU A 69 -7.26 1.12 -2.51
C GLU A 69 -6.37 2.35 -2.19
N TYR A 70 -5.44 2.70 -3.08
CA TYR A 70 -4.38 3.70 -2.81
C TYR A 70 -4.36 4.89 -3.78
N ILE A 71 -5.49 5.17 -4.41
CA ILE A 71 -5.72 6.33 -5.28
C ILE A 71 -7.22 6.65 -5.34
N ASP A 72 -7.57 7.92 -5.44
CA ASP A 72 -8.96 8.34 -5.58
C ASP A 72 -9.59 7.80 -6.87
N THR A 73 -10.70 7.08 -6.72
CA THR A 73 -11.46 6.49 -7.82
C THR A 73 -12.60 7.36 -8.33
N GLY A 74 -12.81 8.55 -7.73
CA GLY A 74 -13.85 9.49 -8.12
C GLY A 74 -15.23 9.15 -7.53
N ASP A 75 -16.26 9.66 -8.20
CA ASP A 75 -17.68 9.48 -7.85
C ASP A 75 -18.07 10.10 -6.50
N TRP A 76 -17.39 11.20 -6.10
CA TRP A 76 -17.74 11.96 -4.90
C TRP A 76 -19.10 12.63 -5.06
N ASP A 77 -19.92 12.55 -4.04
CA ASP A 77 -21.15 13.31 -3.93
C ASP A 77 -20.85 14.81 -3.68
N GLU A 78 -21.81 15.69 -3.95
CA GLU A 78 -21.59 17.14 -3.80
C GLU A 78 -21.33 17.56 -2.34
N ASP A 79 -21.82 16.81 -1.36
CA ASP A 79 -21.60 17.03 0.06
C ASP A 79 -20.21 16.54 0.56
N GLU A 80 -19.48 15.80 -0.26
CA GLU A 80 -18.09 15.43 -0.01
C GLU A 80 -17.10 16.51 -0.48
N THR A 81 -17.60 17.59 -1.12
CA THR A 81 -16.74 18.70 -1.57
C THR A 81 -15.98 19.32 -0.40
N ILE A 82 -14.65 19.38 -0.51
CA ILE A 82 -13.80 20.06 0.46
C ILE A 82 -13.74 21.53 0.08
N HIS A 83 -14.22 22.40 0.97
CA HIS A 83 -14.27 23.84 0.77
C HIS A 83 -13.09 24.51 1.49
N LEU A 84 -12.09 24.96 0.74
CA LEU A 84 -10.94 25.69 1.27
C LEU A 84 -10.96 27.15 0.80
N PRO A 85 -10.25 28.07 1.49
CA PRO A 85 -10.18 29.48 1.09
C PRO A 85 -9.71 29.68 -0.36
N ASP A 86 -8.77 28.89 -0.83
CA ASP A 86 -8.19 28.97 -2.17
C ASP A 86 -8.95 28.16 -3.23
N GLY A 87 -10.04 27.47 -2.86
CA GLY A 87 -10.92 26.82 -3.81
C GLY A 87 -11.50 25.48 -3.35
N ASP A 88 -12.52 25.05 -4.05
CA ASP A 88 -13.22 23.79 -3.79
C ASP A 88 -12.46 22.62 -4.43
N ILE A 89 -12.39 21.52 -3.68
CA ILE A 89 -11.80 20.25 -4.13
C ILE A 89 -12.89 19.18 -4.16
N ILE A 90 -13.06 18.54 -5.33
CA ILE A 90 -14.04 17.47 -5.52
C ILE A 90 -13.50 16.42 -6.51
N GLY A 91 -13.73 15.14 -6.21
CA GLY A 91 -13.37 14.00 -7.05
C GLY A 91 -14.52 13.48 -7.91
N LYS A 92 -14.89 14.17 -9.00
CA LYS A 92 -15.99 13.72 -9.89
C LYS A 92 -15.64 12.52 -10.76
N GLN A 93 -14.40 12.47 -11.24
CA GLN A 93 -13.85 11.35 -12.01
C GLN A 93 -12.70 10.73 -11.22
N SER A 94 -12.29 9.52 -11.61
CA SER A 94 -11.09 8.94 -11.02
C SER A 94 -9.84 9.79 -11.32
N MET A 95 -8.89 9.79 -10.41
CA MET A 95 -7.61 10.48 -10.54
C MET A 95 -6.89 10.08 -11.84
N VAL A 96 -6.97 8.80 -12.22
CA VAL A 96 -6.41 8.29 -13.49
C VAL A 96 -7.08 8.95 -14.68
N LYS A 97 -8.41 9.05 -14.68
CA LYS A 97 -9.14 9.66 -15.80
C LYS A 97 -8.89 11.16 -15.89
N ASP A 98 -8.81 11.86 -14.76
CA ASP A 98 -8.46 13.28 -14.72
C ASP A 98 -7.04 13.52 -15.25
N PHE A 99 -6.09 12.62 -14.96
CA PHE A 99 -4.76 12.66 -15.53
C PHE A 99 -4.77 12.50 -17.05
N GLU A 100 -5.50 11.52 -17.59
CA GLU A 100 -5.60 11.30 -19.03
C GLU A 100 -6.13 12.55 -19.76
N ASP A 101 -7.18 13.17 -19.23
CA ASP A 101 -7.80 14.36 -19.78
C ASP A 101 -6.87 15.59 -19.66
N TRP A 102 -6.21 15.75 -18.51
CA TRP A 102 -5.22 16.81 -18.30
C TRP A 102 -4.02 16.65 -19.23
N TYR A 103 -3.48 15.43 -19.39
CA TYR A 103 -2.32 15.16 -20.25
C TYR A 103 -2.62 15.46 -21.71
N LEU A 104 -3.79 15.04 -22.19
CA LEU A 104 -4.26 15.36 -23.55
C LEU A 104 -4.38 16.87 -23.76
N LYS A 105 -4.97 17.58 -22.81
CA LYS A 105 -5.15 19.04 -22.88
C LYS A 105 -3.83 19.79 -22.85
N THR A 106 -2.89 19.34 -22.04
CA THR A 106 -1.60 20.03 -21.79
C THR A 106 -0.59 19.76 -22.91
N TYR A 107 -0.49 18.50 -23.35
CA TYR A 107 0.57 18.09 -24.29
C TYR A 107 0.06 17.74 -25.69
N GLY A 108 -1.25 17.69 -25.92
CA GLY A 108 -1.82 17.29 -27.22
C GLY A 108 -1.53 15.83 -27.59
N VAL A 109 -1.18 14.99 -26.61
CA VAL A 109 -0.91 13.57 -26.74
C VAL A 109 -1.92 12.82 -25.89
N LYS A 110 -2.56 11.80 -26.44
CA LYS A 110 -3.44 10.93 -25.68
C LYS A 110 -2.58 9.96 -24.86
N VAL A 111 -2.80 9.89 -23.57
CA VAL A 111 -2.27 8.81 -22.72
C VAL A 111 -3.39 7.84 -22.39
N ASN A 112 -3.09 6.53 -22.45
CA ASN A 112 -3.97 5.48 -22.00
C ASN A 112 -3.29 4.79 -20.80
N VAL A 113 -3.85 4.94 -19.61
CA VAL A 113 -3.29 4.38 -18.39
C VAL A 113 -3.87 2.98 -18.15
N GLU A 114 -3.03 1.96 -18.28
CA GLU A 114 -3.36 0.60 -17.85
C GLU A 114 -3.00 0.48 -16.36
N TYR A 115 -3.99 0.70 -15.49
CA TYR A 115 -3.80 0.71 -14.05
C TYR A 115 -4.09 -0.66 -13.44
N SER A 116 -3.19 -1.14 -12.58
CA SER A 116 -3.30 -2.40 -11.83
C SER A 116 -2.79 -2.24 -10.40
N THR A 117 -3.03 -3.22 -9.55
CA THR A 117 -2.71 -3.14 -8.13
C THR A 117 -1.97 -4.38 -7.62
N PHE A 118 -1.34 -4.24 -6.45
CA PHE A 118 -0.71 -5.32 -5.69
C PHE A 118 -1.03 -5.18 -4.20
N GLY A 119 -1.07 -6.31 -3.48
CA GLY A 119 -1.40 -6.34 -2.05
C GLY A 119 -0.21 -6.16 -1.12
N THR A 120 1.00 -6.61 -1.51
CA THR A 120 2.24 -6.49 -0.72
C THR A 120 3.43 -6.17 -1.62
N ASN A 121 4.50 -5.58 -1.06
CA ASN A 121 5.76 -5.37 -1.81
C ASN A 121 6.34 -6.69 -2.34
N GLU A 122 6.17 -7.77 -1.61
CA GLU A 122 6.60 -9.10 -2.00
C GLU A 122 5.80 -9.63 -3.20
N ASP A 123 4.49 -9.33 -3.27
CA ASP A 123 3.65 -9.67 -4.42
C ASP A 123 4.08 -8.88 -5.65
N LEU A 124 4.29 -7.57 -5.53
CA LEU A 124 4.85 -6.75 -6.61
C LEU A 124 6.17 -7.34 -7.12
N TYR A 125 7.09 -7.67 -6.23
CA TYR A 125 8.39 -8.24 -6.63
C TYR A 125 8.24 -9.59 -7.31
N ASN A 126 7.31 -10.43 -6.84
CA ASN A 126 6.98 -11.70 -7.50
C ASN A 126 6.40 -11.49 -8.90
N MET A 127 5.47 -10.55 -9.09
CA MET A 127 4.91 -10.20 -10.39
C MET A 127 6.02 -9.78 -11.37
N LEU A 128 6.92 -8.90 -10.94
CA LEU A 128 8.06 -8.42 -11.75
C LEU A 128 9.03 -9.56 -12.14
N THR A 129 9.30 -10.48 -11.21
CA THR A 129 10.20 -11.64 -11.45
C THR A 129 9.56 -12.71 -12.30
N LEU A 130 8.23 -12.87 -12.24
CA LEU A 130 7.46 -13.79 -13.11
C LEU A 130 7.28 -13.26 -14.52
N GLY A 131 7.57 -12.01 -14.75
CA GLY A 131 7.66 -11.46 -16.10
C GLY A 131 6.69 -10.34 -16.42
N ASP A 132 5.87 -9.92 -15.47
CA ASP A 132 5.00 -8.77 -15.65
C ASP A 132 5.79 -7.51 -15.98
N VAL A 133 5.20 -6.65 -16.79
CA VAL A 133 5.86 -5.45 -17.31
C VAL A 133 5.02 -4.22 -16.95
N TYR A 134 5.57 -3.38 -16.09
CA TYR A 134 5.03 -2.08 -15.74
C TYR A 134 6.01 -0.98 -16.13
N ASP A 135 5.48 0.20 -16.46
CA ASP A 135 6.29 1.39 -16.75
C ASP A 135 6.60 2.14 -15.44
N VAL A 136 5.61 2.24 -14.56
CA VAL A 136 5.68 2.92 -13.25
C VAL A 136 5.07 2.05 -12.16
N VAL A 137 5.73 1.96 -11.02
CA VAL A 137 5.22 1.27 -9.83
C VAL A 137 5.42 2.12 -8.57
N CYS A 138 4.60 1.92 -7.55
CA CYS A 138 4.67 2.66 -6.28
C CYS A 138 4.93 1.75 -5.08
N PRO A 139 6.11 1.16 -4.93
CA PRO A 139 6.45 0.35 -3.77
C PRO A 139 6.87 1.20 -2.57
N SER A 140 6.97 0.57 -1.39
CA SER A 140 7.61 1.19 -0.23
C SER A 140 9.13 1.24 -0.36
N ASP A 141 9.77 2.04 0.49
CA ASP A 141 11.19 2.37 0.50
C ASP A 141 12.11 1.14 0.41
N TYR A 142 11.95 0.14 1.25
CA TYR A 142 12.83 -1.05 1.21
C TYR A 142 12.73 -1.83 -0.11
N MET A 143 11.60 -1.72 -0.82
CA MET A 143 11.41 -2.39 -2.10
C MET A 143 11.99 -1.56 -3.24
N PHE A 144 11.80 -0.24 -3.28
CA PHE A 144 12.50 0.53 -4.31
C PHE A 144 14.02 0.56 -4.08
N MET A 145 14.51 0.52 -2.83
CA MET A 145 15.94 0.29 -2.54
C MET A 145 16.44 -1.02 -3.15
N LYS A 146 15.64 -2.10 -3.02
CA LYS A 146 15.96 -3.39 -3.65
C LYS A 146 16.04 -3.26 -5.17
N LEU A 147 15.07 -2.63 -5.81
CA LEU A 147 15.05 -2.40 -7.26
C LEU A 147 16.22 -1.51 -7.72
N MET A 148 16.62 -0.51 -6.91
CA MET A 148 17.86 0.26 -7.14
C MET A 148 19.10 -0.64 -7.11
N SER A 149 19.21 -1.50 -6.10
CA SER A 149 20.36 -2.41 -5.94
C SER A 149 20.48 -3.42 -7.09
N GLU A 150 19.38 -3.73 -7.76
CA GLU A 150 19.28 -4.63 -8.91
C GLU A 150 19.44 -3.91 -10.26
N ASP A 151 19.71 -2.60 -10.24
CA ASP A 151 19.80 -1.75 -11.45
C ASP A 151 18.52 -1.83 -12.33
N ALA A 152 17.35 -1.97 -11.70
CA ALA A 152 16.07 -2.16 -12.39
C ALA A 152 15.37 -0.84 -12.77
N LEU A 153 15.82 0.31 -12.24
CA LEU A 153 15.12 1.58 -12.32
C LEU A 153 15.70 2.55 -13.37
N VAL A 154 14.82 3.32 -13.99
CA VAL A 154 15.18 4.48 -14.83
C VAL A 154 15.30 5.71 -13.94
N PRO A 155 16.37 6.51 -14.02
CA PRO A 155 16.46 7.74 -13.27
C PRO A 155 15.41 8.75 -13.74
N LEU A 156 14.92 9.56 -12.80
CA LEU A 156 14.11 10.74 -13.11
C LEU A 156 14.95 11.73 -13.91
N SER A 157 14.34 12.42 -14.87
CA SER A 157 15.05 13.34 -15.76
C SER A 157 15.43 14.65 -15.08
N ASP A 158 16.45 15.35 -15.58
CA ASP A 158 16.82 16.68 -15.11
C ASP A 158 15.64 17.67 -15.23
N SER A 159 14.80 17.50 -16.26
CA SER A 159 13.61 18.33 -16.46
C SER A 159 12.53 18.11 -15.38
N PHE A 160 12.47 16.95 -14.75
CA PHE A 160 11.58 16.68 -13.63
C PHE A 160 11.96 17.49 -12.38
N PHE A 161 13.25 17.81 -12.23
CA PHE A 161 13.77 18.59 -11.11
C PHE A 161 13.93 20.09 -11.39
N ASP A 162 13.48 20.56 -12.55
CA ASP A 162 13.52 21.99 -12.90
C ASP A 162 12.48 22.78 -12.11
N THR A 163 12.91 23.44 -11.04
CA THR A 163 12.05 24.26 -10.17
C THR A 163 11.54 25.54 -10.84
N SER A 164 12.09 25.92 -11.99
CA SER A 164 11.58 27.06 -12.77
C SER A 164 10.30 26.74 -13.55
N ASN A 165 10.01 25.45 -13.73
CA ASN A 165 8.76 25.00 -14.35
C ASN A 165 7.66 24.86 -13.28
N PRO A 166 6.60 25.68 -13.30
CA PRO A 166 5.54 25.61 -12.29
C PRO A 166 4.72 24.32 -12.35
N ASP A 167 4.74 23.58 -13.48
CA ASP A 167 4.05 22.31 -13.62
C ASP A 167 4.83 21.11 -13.02
N ASN A 168 6.05 21.34 -12.53
CA ASN A 168 6.82 20.36 -11.79
C ASN A 168 6.38 20.35 -10.31
N TYR A 169 5.13 19.97 -10.08
CA TYR A 169 4.46 20.03 -8.77
C TYR A 169 5.19 19.23 -7.68
N TYR A 170 5.79 18.08 -8.04
CA TYR A 170 6.55 17.28 -7.07
C TYR A 170 7.71 18.08 -6.48
N ILE A 171 8.64 18.56 -7.31
CA ILE A 171 9.87 19.21 -6.81
C ILE A 171 9.59 20.56 -6.17
N ASN A 172 8.54 21.26 -6.62
CA ASN A 172 8.12 22.54 -6.07
C ASN A 172 7.27 22.39 -4.80
N GLY A 173 6.64 21.23 -4.57
CA GLY A 173 5.69 21.01 -3.49
C GLY A 173 6.09 19.96 -2.46
N VAL A 174 7.10 19.13 -2.72
CA VAL A 174 7.51 18.10 -1.76
C VAL A 174 7.99 18.71 -0.44
N SER A 175 7.59 18.10 0.67
CA SER A 175 8.03 18.50 2.02
C SER A 175 9.55 18.59 2.11
N PRO A 176 10.10 19.66 2.66
CA PRO A 176 11.54 19.78 2.90
C PRO A 176 12.12 18.63 3.71
N TYR A 177 11.36 18.12 4.69
CA TYR A 177 11.74 16.96 5.51
C TYR A 177 11.86 15.69 4.67
N ILE A 178 10.84 15.41 3.84
CA ILE A 178 10.84 14.21 2.98
C ILE A 178 11.95 14.32 1.92
N ARG A 179 12.11 15.49 1.33
CA ARG A 179 13.16 15.74 0.35
C ARG A 179 14.55 15.49 0.92
N ASP A 180 14.83 15.95 2.15
CA ASP A 180 16.12 15.74 2.81
C ASP A 180 16.42 14.24 2.99
N ILE A 181 15.42 13.45 3.35
CA ILE A 181 15.56 11.98 3.45
C ILE A 181 15.90 11.37 2.08
N PHE A 182 15.14 11.72 1.03
CA PHE A 182 15.36 11.17 -0.31
C PHE A 182 16.70 11.60 -0.91
N ASP A 183 17.19 12.80 -0.60
CA ASP A 183 18.46 13.32 -1.07
C ASP A 183 19.67 12.75 -0.30
N THR A 184 19.47 12.29 0.94
CA THR A 184 20.56 11.78 1.81
C THR A 184 20.65 10.26 1.85
N LYS A 185 19.52 9.55 1.80
CA LYS A 185 19.52 8.08 1.74
C LYS A 185 20.00 7.60 0.37
N SER A 186 20.83 6.56 0.37
CA SER A 186 21.47 6.08 -0.88
C SER A 186 21.65 4.57 -0.89
N ILE A 187 21.69 4.00 -2.10
CA ILE A 187 22.02 2.60 -2.38
C ILE A 187 23.10 2.58 -3.48
N GLY A 188 24.20 1.91 -3.21
CA GLY A 188 25.29 1.79 -4.19
C GLY A 188 25.94 3.13 -4.58
N GLY A 189 25.81 4.17 -3.74
CA GLY A 189 26.31 5.52 -4.00
C GLY A 189 25.34 6.43 -4.76
N GLU A 190 24.15 5.93 -5.11
CA GLU A 190 23.09 6.69 -5.76
C GLU A 190 21.99 7.05 -4.76
N THR A 191 21.51 8.31 -4.76
CA THR A 191 20.46 8.77 -3.84
C THR A 191 19.09 8.23 -4.25
N TRP A 192 18.17 8.13 -3.27
CA TRP A 192 16.80 7.76 -3.56
C TRP A 192 16.13 8.75 -4.52
N SER A 193 16.34 10.04 -4.31
CA SER A 193 15.75 11.11 -5.14
C SER A 193 16.09 10.98 -6.62
N LYS A 194 17.19 10.34 -6.98
CA LYS A 194 17.54 10.11 -8.39
C LYS A 194 16.56 9.17 -9.10
N TYR A 195 15.93 8.24 -8.39
CA TYR A 195 15.12 7.17 -8.98
C TYR A 195 13.67 7.16 -8.49
N ALA A 196 13.40 7.72 -7.31
CA ALA A 196 12.10 7.66 -6.67
C ALA A 196 11.56 9.07 -6.37
N ALA A 197 10.29 9.29 -6.66
CA ALA A 197 9.52 10.43 -6.21
C ALA A 197 8.52 9.95 -5.15
N GLY A 198 8.56 10.51 -3.95
CA GLY A 198 7.63 10.12 -2.87
C GLY A 198 6.16 10.32 -3.28
N TYR A 199 5.29 9.52 -2.70
CA TYR A 199 3.83 9.58 -2.90
C TYR A 199 3.11 9.78 -1.58
N MET A 200 3.15 8.77 -0.71
CA MET A 200 2.60 8.82 0.63
C MET A 200 3.67 8.42 1.65
N TRP A 201 3.47 8.82 2.89
CA TRP A 201 4.35 8.46 4.00
C TRP A 201 3.57 8.28 5.29
N GLY A 202 4.18 7.69 6.28
CA GLY A 202 3.57 7.56 7.59
C GLY A 202 4.43 6.77 8.56
N VAL A 203 3.83 6.44 9.69
CA VAL A 203 4.44 5.61 10.73
C VAL A 203 3.55 4.39 11.01
N THR A 204 4.13 3.38 11.64
CA THR A 204 3.33 2.27 12.15
C THR A 204 3.03 2.46 13.63
N GLY A 205 1.89 1.96 14.08
CA GLY A 205 1.48 2.12 15.47
C GLY A 205 0.34 1.17 15.85
N VAL A 206 -0.32 1.51 16.94
CA VAL A 206 -1.40 0.71 17.53
C VAL A 206 -2.67 1.54 17.59
N VAL A 207 -3.70 1.17 16.83
CA VAL A 207 -5.06 1.66 17.07
C VAL A 207 -5.64 0.88 18.23
N TYR A 208 -6.25 1.58 19.18
CA TYR A 208 -6.76 0.95 20.39
C TYR A 208 -8.06 1.58 20.89
N ASN A 209 -8.84 0.80 21.62
CA ASN A 209 -10.03 1.27 22.32
C ASN A 209 -9.62 1.82 23.70
N PRO A 210 -9.67 3.16 23.94
CA PRO A 210 -9.20 3.77 25.18
C PRO A 210 -10.02 3.37 26.42
N LYS A 211 -11.21 2.82 26.25
CA LYS A 211 -12.02 2.29 27.36
C LYS A 211 -11.54 0.94 27.88
N ALA A 212 -10.63 0.26 27.17
CA ALA A 212 -10.18 -1.11 27.50
C ALA A 212 -8.66 -1.27 27.54
N VAL A 213 -7.93 -0.43 26.82
CA VAL A 213 -6.47 -0.41 26.72
C VAL A 213 -6.02 1.00 27.09
N THR A 214 -5.08 1.14 28.00
CA THR A 214 -4.53 2.46 28.33
C THR A 214 -3.51 2.89 27.28
N GLU A 215 -3.27 4.19 27.17
CA GLU A 215 -2.25 4.75 26.27
C GLU A 215 -0.86 4.15 26.55
N ASP A 216 -0.48 3.99 27.84
CA ASP A 216 0.79 3.36 28.22
C ASP A 216 0.90 1.90 27.74
N GLU A 217 -0.20 1.15 27.77
CA GLU A 217 -0.25 -0.22 27.27
C GLU A 217 -0.16 -0.28 25.75
N ALA A 218 -0.79 0.66 25.04
CA ALA A 218 -0.75 0.76 23.59
C ALA A 218 0.60 1.29 23.06
N SER A 219 1.33 2.06 23.89
CA SER A 219 2.61 2.70 23.54
C SER A 219 3.83 1.79 23.71
N THR A 220 3.68 0.48 23.53
CA THR A 220 4.79 -0.47 23.56
C THR A 220 4.51 -1.70 22.71
N TRP A 221 5.52 -2.21 22.00
CA TRP A 221 5.41 -3.43 21.22
C TRP A 221 5.18 -4.68 22.09
N THR A 222 5.47 -4.63 23.39
CA THR A 222 5.19 -5.73 24.31
C THR A 222 3.69 -5.93 24.60
N LEU A 223 2.83 -5.04 24.09
CA LEU A 223 1.38 -5.23 24.11
C LEU A 223 0.97 -6.59 23.51
N PHE A 224 1.65 -7.03 22.43
CA PHE A 224 1.20 -8.16 21.63
C PHE A 224 1.45 -9.53 22.28
N ASP A 225 2.31 -9.63 23.26
CA ASP A 225 2.50 -10.84 24.07
C ASP A 225 1.86 -10.73 25.47
N ASN A 226 1.24 -9.60 25.81
CA ASN A 226 0.57 -9.39 27.08
C ASN A 226 -0.68 -10.29 27.21
N PRO A 227 -0.74 -11.22 28.18
CA PRO A 227 -1.84 -12.16 28.32
C PRO A 227 -3.18 -11.51 28.72
N LYS A 228 -3.17 -10.25 29.23
CA LYS A 228 -4.37 -9.44 29.50
C LYS A 228 -5.26 -9.32 28.26
N PHE A 229 -4.65 -9.21 27.07
CA PHE A 229 -5.34 -8.96 25.80
C PHE A 229 -5.50 -10.21 24.94
N ARG A 230 -5.34 -11.38 25.54
CA ARG A 230 -5.40 -12.66 24.80
C ARG A 230 -6.66 -12.78 23.96
N ARG A 231 -6.47 -13.05 22.65
CA ARG A 231 -7.51 -13.18 21.62
C ARG A 231 -8.35 -11.91 21.41
N ARG A 232 -7.81 -10.76 21.80
CA ARG A 232 -8.47 -9.47 21.66
C ARG A 232 -7.61 -8.43 20.93
N ILE A 233 -6.51 -8.82 20.34
CA ILE A 233 -5.58 -7.96 19.60
C ILE A 233 -5.16 -8.67 18.31
N THR A 234 -4.79 -7.88 17.27
CA THR A 234 -4.33 -8.38 15.98
C THR A 234 -3.02 -7.74 15.56
N ILE A 235 -2.22 -8.45 14.79
CA ILE A 235 -0.98 -7.94 14.18
C ILE A 235 -0.98 -8.16 12.67
N LYS A 236 -0.06 -7.48 11.98
CA LYS A 236 0.06 -7.57 10.51
C LYS A 236 0.47 -8.97 10.04
N ASP A 237 -0.23 -9.50 9.02
CA ASP A 237 0.19 -10.69 8.26
C ASP A 237 1.20 -10.31 7.17
N ASN A 238 2.19 -9.54 7.55
CA ASN A 238 3.29 -9.08 6.72
C ASN A 238 4.61 -9.42 7.44
N VAL A 239 5.53 -10.04 6.71
CA VAL A 239 6.78 -10.51 7.27
C VAL A 239 7.67 -9.37 7.80
N ARG A 240 7.71 -8.24 7.09
CA ARG A 240 8.57 -7.12 7.45
C ARG A 240 8.02 -6.38 8.66
N ASP A 241 6.73 -6.03 8.66
CA ASP A 241 6.08 -5.35 9.79
C ASP A 241 6.13 -6.20 11.06
N SER A 242 5.77 -7.49 10.97
CA SER A 242 5.80 -8.38 12.13
C SER A 242 7.22 -8.62 12.65
N TYR A 243 8.23 -8.65 11.77
CA TYR A 243 9.64 -8.74 12.17
C TYR A 243 10.08 -7.50 12.93
N PHE A 244 9.81 -6.32 12.38
CA PHE A 244 10.14 -5.04 12.99
C PHE A 244 9.52 -4.88 14.39
N MET A 245 8.22 -5.15 14.51
CA MET A 245 7.51 -5.15 15.78
C MET A 245 8.15 -6.09 16.80
N ALA A 246 8.49 -7.32 16.38
CA ALA A 246 9.10 -8.31 17.26
C ALA A 246 10.51 -7.91 17.73
N VAL A 247 11.32 -7.30 16.86
CA VAL A 247 12.62 -6.72 17.23
C VAL A 247 12.44 -5.63 18.28
N GLY A 248 11.49 -4.71 18.06
CA GLY A 248 11.17 -3.64 19.01
C GLY A 248 10.77 -4.18 20.38
N ALA A 249 9.90 -5.21 20.42
CA ALA A 249 9.49 -5.86 21.66
C ALA A 249 10.66 -6.56 22.38
N LEU A 250 11.47 -7.32 21.64
CA LEU A 250 12.62 -8.06 22.21
C LEU A 250 13.73 -7.13 22.73
N LYS A 251 13.91 -5.97 22.10
CA LYS A 251 14.91 -4.98 22.49
C LYS A 251 14.33 -3.83 23.32
N SER A 252 13.10 -3.95 23.84
CA SER A 252 12.39 -2.86 24.54
C SER A 252 13.21 -2.24 25.67
N GLU A 253 13.85 -3.05 26.52
CA GLU A 253 14.71 -2.56 27.61
C GLU A 253 15.92 -1.76 27.10
N LEU A 254 16.56 -2.20 26.02
CA LEU A 254 17.69 -1.52 25.40
C LEU A 254 17.23 -0.17 24.81
N LEU A 255 16.22 -0.22 23.95
CA LEU A 255 15.76 0.92 23.15
C LEU A 255 15.16 2.05 23.99
N THR A 256 14.62 1.72 25.17
CA THR A 256 14.07 2.70 26.13
C THR A 256 15.05 3.09 27.24
N SER A 257 16.27 2.54 27.26
CA SER A 257 17.26 2.86 28.27
C SER A 257 17.81 4.28 28.10
N GLY A 258 18.05 4.98 29.22
CA GLY A 258 18.59 6.34 29.20
C GLY A 258 19.97 6.43 28.50
N SER A 259 20.79 5.39 28.59
CA SER A 259 22.10 5.34 27.90
C SER A 259 21.97 5.23 26.38
N PHE A 260 20.95 4.52 25.90
CA PHE A 260 20.67 4.41 24.47
C PHE A 260 20.11 5.71 23.92
N LEU A 261 19.09 6.28 24.58
CA LEU A 261 18.41 7.51 24.17
C LEU A 261 19.33 8.76 24.16
N GLN A 262 20.37 8.78 25.02
CA GLN A 262 21.34 9.89 25.12
C GLN A 262 22.60 9.67 24.28
N ASN A 263 22.66 8.60 23.49
CA ASN A 263 23.82 8.34 22.64
C ASN A 263 23.91 9.39 21.52
N PRO A 264 25.08 10.01 21.26
CA PRO A 264 25.23 10.96 20.16
C PRO A 264 24.87 10.39 18.78
N ASP A 265 25.07 9.08 18.59
CA ASP A 265 24.77 8.36 17.35
C ASP A 265 23.40 7.64 17.43
N TYR A 266 22.46 8.14 18.24
CA TYR A 266 21.17 7.51 18.52
C TYR A 266 20.44 7.05 17.26
N SER A 267 20.30 7.93 16.29
CA SER A 267 19.52 7.65 15.06
C SER A 267 20.12 6.47 14.26
N GLN A 268 21.46 6.45 14.12
CA GLN A 268 22.14 5.36 13.41
C GLN A 268 22.09 4.05 14.21
N ASN A 269 22.25 4.15 15.53
CA ASN A 269 22.17 2.97 16.39
C ASN A 269 20.76 2.38 16.38
N LEU A 270 19.73 3.25 16.41
CA LEU A 270 18.34 2.82 16.31
C LEU A 270 18.05 2.08 14.99
N GLU A 271 18.51 2.64 13.86
CA GLU A 271 18.37 2.01 12.56
C GLU A 271 19.07 0.64 12.51
N ASN A 272 20.28 0.55 13.06
CA ASN A 272 21.03 -0.71 13.13
C ASN A 272 20.32 -1.76 14.01
N GLU A 273 19.84 -1.35 15.19
CA GLU A 273 19.15 -2.27 16.12
C GLU A 273 17.81 -2.77 15.56
N MET A 274 17.01 -1.89 14.95
CA MET A 274 15.71 -2.24 14.41
C MET A 274 15.78 -3.08 13.12
N ASN A 275 16.92 -3.01 12.40
CA ASN A 275 17.16 -3.78 11.17
C ASN A 275 18.14 -4.96 11.40
N ASP A 276 18.34 -5.38 12.65
CA ASP A 276 19.19 -6.51 12.99
C ASP A 276 18.64 -7.82 12.40
N THR A 277 19.40 -8.43 11.48
CA THR A 277 19.11 -9.71 10.82
C THR A 277 20.14 -10.77 11.14
N SER A 278 20.81 -10.64 12.28
CA SER A 278 21.72 -11.67 12.78
C SER A 278 20.98 -13.01 12.94
N SER A 279 21.70 -14.11 12.78
CA SER A 279 21.12 -15.46 12.94
C SER A 279 20.52 -15.69 14.33
N GLU A 280 20.98 -14.97 15.33
CA GLU A 280 20.48 -15.01 16.70
C GLU A 280 19.16 -14.28 16.80
N MET A 281 19.10 -13.02 16.33
CA MET A 281 17.89 -12.22 16.32
C MET A 281 16.76 -12.88 15.52
N ILE A 282 17.06 -13.44 14.34
CA ILE A 282 16.04 -14.17 13.55
C ILE A 282 15.43 -15.34 14.34
N LYS A 283 16.22 -16.07 15.13
CA LYS A 283 15.71 -17.17 15.97
C LYS A 283 14.88 -16.68 17.13
N GLU A 284 15.29 -15.58 17.77
CA GLU A 284 14.55 -14.96 18.87
C GLU A 284 13.22 -14.42 18.37
N VAL A 285 13.21 -13.69 17.26
CA VAL A 285 11.98 -13.20 16.60
C VAL A 285 11.06 -14.36 16.22
N GLN A 286 11.59 -15.45 15.64
CA GLN A 286 10.77 -16.63 15.36
C GLN A 286 10.08 -17.16 16.62
N SER A 287 10.82 -17.30 17.71
CA SER A 287 10.30 -17.82 18.98
C SER A 287 9.27 -16.87 19.57
N TYR A 288 9.53 -15.56 19.55
CA TYR A 288 8.63 -14.53 20.02
C TYR A 288 7.31 -14.54 19.22
N LEU A 289 7.38 -14.49 17.89
CA LEU A 289 6.18 -14.50 17.03
C LEU A 289 5.36 -15.79 17.15
N GLN A 290 6.01 -16.93 17.41
CA GLN A 290 5.29 -18.19 17.71
C GLN A 290 4.53 -18.12 19.04
N ASN A 291 5.04 -17.39 20.03
CA ASN A 291 4.33 -17.13 21.28
C ASN A 291 3.18 -16.12 21.07
N VAL A 292 3.45 -15.02 20.36
CA VAL A 292 2.46 -14.01 19.97
C VAL A 292 1.29 -14.64 19.22
N GLN A 293 1.52 -15.60 18.31
CA GLN A 293 0.46 -16.34 17.62
C GLN A 293 -0.52 -17.03 18.61
N GLY A 294 -0.04 -17.43 19.78
CA GLY A 294 -0.88 -17.98 20.85
C GLY A 294 -1.73 -16.95 21.58
N ASN A 295 -1.32 -15.69 21.55
CA ASN A 295 -1.93 -14.56 22.26
C ASN A 295 -2.89 -13.75 21.38
N VAL A 296 -2.51 -13.39 20.15
CA VAL A 296 -3.33 -12.58 19.26
C VAL A 296 -4.59 -13.31 18.77
N TYR A 297 -5.59 -12.53 18.36
CA TYR A 297 -6.78 -13.03 17.69
C TYR A 297 -6.42 -13.60 16.30
N SER A 298 -5.71 -12.82 15.50
CA SER A 298 -5.23 -13.20 14.16
C SER A 298 -4.00 -12.39 13.74
N PHE A 299 -3.30 -12.95 12.77
CA PHE A 299 -2.47 -12.18 11.83
C PHE A 299 -3.38 -11.75 10.68
N GLU A 300 -3.34 -10.50 10.29
CA GLU A 300 -4.25 -9.93 9.30
C GLU A 300 -3.59 -8.78 8.52
N THR A 301 -4.12 -8.44 7.35
CA THR A 301 -3.65 -7.31 6.55
C THR A 301 -4.65 -6.14 6.59
N ASP A 302 -5.93 -6.40 6.28
CA ASP A 302 -6.99 -5.40 6.20
C ASP A 302 -8.15 -5.62 7.18
N SER A 303 -8.44 -6.88 7.53
CA SER A 303 -9.59 -7.21 8.38
C SER A 303 -9.55 -6.57 9.77
N GLY A 304 -8.38 -6.14 10.22
CA GLY A 304 -8.17 -5.45 11.48
C GLY A 304 -8.95 -4.15 11.61
N LYS A 305 -9.09 -3.41 10.50
CA LYS A 305 -9.92 -2.19 10.44
C LYS A 305 -11.35 -2.48 10.90
N ALA A 306 -12.03 -3.41 10.22
CA ALA A 306 -13.39 -3.81 10.57
C ALA A 306 -13.50 -4.49 11.96
N ASP A 307 -12.49 -5.26 12.37
CA ASP A 307 -12.44 -5.89 13.70
C ASP A 307 -12.31 -4.85 14.83
N MET A 308 -11.64 -3.71 14.60
CA MET A 308 -11.58 -2.59 15.53
C MET A 308 -12.91 -1.84 15.60
N ILE A 309 -13.46 -1.42 14.46
CA ILE A 309 -14.72 -0.65 14.35
C ILE A 309 -15.87 -1.42 15.02
N THR A 310 -15.94 -2.72 14.83
CA THR A 310 -16.97 -3.57 15.44
C THR A 310 -16.71 -3.93 16.90
N GLY A 311 -15.59 -3.50 17.49
CA GLY A 311 -15.21 -3.81 18.87
C GLY A 311 -14.87 -5.30 19.12
N LYS A 312 -14.62 -6.08 18.06
CA LYS A 312 -14.23 -7.49 18.14
C LYS A 312 -12.83 -7.64 18.73
N VAL A 313 -11.93 -6.73 18.40
CA VAL A 313 -10.60 -6.61 19.02
C VAL A 313 -10.46 -5.28 19.75
N LEU A 314 -9.50 -5.18 20.65
CA LEU A 314 -9.28 -4.03 21.53
C LEU A 314 -8.08 -3.17 21.07
N ALA A 315 -7.17 -3.77 20.34
CA ALA A 315 -6.04 -3.10 19.72
C ALA A 315 -5.61 -3.83 18.45
N ASN A 316 -5.09 -3.06 17.51
CA ASN A 316 -4.64 -3.54 16.21
C ASN A 316 -3.35 -2.82 15.80
N TYR A 317 -2.36 -3.59 15.33
CA TYR A 317 -1.16 -3.04 14.70
C TYR A 317 -1.52 -2.54 13.30
N GLN A 318 -1.37 -1.23 13.06
CA GLN A 318 -1.76 -0.60 11.78
C GLN A 318 -0.67 0.35 11.23
N TRP A 319 -0.72 0.58 9.92
CA TRP A 319 -0.13 1.75 9.29
C TRP A 319 -0.97 2.98 9.62
N SER A 320 -0.32 4.13 9.76
CA SER A 320 -1.00 5.34 10.23
C SER A 320 -2.13 5.82 9.31
N GLY A 321 -2.05 5.59 7.99
CA GLY A 321 -3.14 5.89 7.06
C GLY A 321 -4.37 5.00 7.30
N ASP A 322 -4.17 3.68 7.48
CA ASP A 322 -5.24 2.76 7.89
C ASP A 322 -5.84 3.15 9.25
N ALA A 323 -5.00 3.67 10.16
CA ALA A 323 -5.46 4.14 11.46
C ALA A 323 -6.40 5.34 11.34
N VAL A 324 -6.08 6.31 10.47
CA VAL A 324 -6.98 7.45 10.18
C VAL A 324 -8.32 6.95 9.66
N TYR A 325 -8.33 6.11 8.63
CA TYR A 325 -9.55 5.52 8.09
C TYR A 325 -10.36 4.76 9.17
N THR A 326 -9.68 3.97 10.00
CA THR A 326 -10.33 3.19 11.07
C THR A 326 -10.98 4.10 12.12
N MET A 327 -10.31 5.19 12.50
CA MET A 327 -10.84 6.16 13.46
C MET A 327 -12.00 6.97 12.86
N ASP A 328 -11.90 7.40 11.60
CA ASP A 328 -12.97 8.11 10.91
C ASP A 328 -14.25 7.26 10.84
N GLN A 329 -14.13 5.99 10.46
CA GLN A 329 -15.27 5.07 10.41
C GLN A 329 -15.85 4.74 11.80
N ALA A 330 -15.01 4.65 12.82
CA ALA A 330 -15.46 4.44 14.19
C ALA A 330 -16.22 5.67 14.73
N ASP A 331 -15.79 6.88 14.36
CA ASP A 331 -16.46 8.12 14.76
C ASP A 331 -17.89 8.21 14.19
N GLU A 332 -18.13 7.75 12.96
CA GLU A 332 -19.48 7.67 12.38
C GLU A 332 -20.42 6.79 13.21
N ASP A 333 -19.88 5.71 13.81
CA ASP A 333 -20.60 4.80 14.69
C ASP A 333 -20.63 5.28 16.17
N ASN A 334 -20.12 6.48 16.46
CA ASN A 334 -19.91 7.04 17.82
C ASN A 334 -19.05 6.12 18.70
N PHE A 335 -18.07 5.48 18.11
CA PHE A 335 -17.12 4.57 18.75
C PHE A 335 -15.72 5.17 18.72
N GLU A 336 -15.28 5.70 19.85
CA GLU A 336 -13.99 6.37 20.00
C GLU A 336 -12.83 5.38 19.96
N LEU A 337 -11.86 5.65 19.09
CA LEU A 337 -10.57 4.96 18.99
C LEU A 337 -9.43 5.97 19.04
N ASP A 338 -8.32 5.58 19.64
CA ASP A 338 -7.09 6.34 19.69
C ASP A 338 -5.97 5.60 18.95
N PHE A 339 -4.91 6.32 18.61
CA PHE A 339 -3.70 5.82 17.98
C PHE A 339 -2.48 6.12 18.84
N ALA A 340 -1.65 5.11 19.12
CA ALA A 340 -0.41 5.25 19.87
C ALA A 340 0.78 4.72 19.06
N VAL A 341 1.91 5.38 19.20
CA VAL A 341 3.18 4.94 18.60
C VAL A 341 4.09 4.40 19.71
N PRO A 342 4.56 3.15 19.60
CA PRO A 342 5.42 2.55 20.62
C PRO A 342 6.70 3.35 20.88
N LYS A 343 7.04 3.43 22.17
CA LYS A 343 8.17 4.22 22.65
C LYS A 343 9.55 3.63 22.36
N GLU A 344 9.59 2.35 22.03
CA GLU A 344 10.83 1.68 21.64
C GLU A 344 11.36 2.20 20.30
N SER A 345 10.51 2.25 19.33
CA SER A 345 10.70 2.78 17.98
C SER A 345 9.45 2.49 17.14
N THR A 346 9.33 3.14 16.01
CA THR A 346 8.36 2.78 14.98
C THR A 346 9.00 2.78 13.59
N ASN A 347 8.42 2.01 12.67
CA ASN A 347 8.77 2.16 11.27
C ASN A 347 8.19 3.47 10.74
N ILE A 348 9.05 4.34 10.20
CA ILE A 348 8.64 5.40 9.29
C ILE A 348 8.82 4.87 7.87
N TYR A 349 7.77 4.90 7.06
CA TYR A 349 7.76 4.37 5.71
C TYR A 349 7.46 5.45 4.68
N PHE A 350 8.02 5.26 3.49
CA PHE A 350 7.81 6.13 2.34
C PHE A 350 7.44 5.27 1.13
N ASP A 351 6.24 5.50 0.60
CA ASP A 351 5.88 4.91 -0.69
C ASP A 351 6.27 5.89 -1.80
N GLY A 352 6.86 5.39 -2.84
CA GLY A 352 7.41 6.25 -3.89
C GLY A 352 7.25 5.66 -5.29
N TRP A 353 6.94 6.55 -6.23
CA TRP A 353 6.86 6.23 -7.64
C TRP A 353 8.25 6.02 -8.22
N VAL A 354 8.47 4.88 -8.85
CA VAL A 354 9.70 4.53 -9.57
C VAL A 354 9.37 4.03 -10.97
N MET A 355 10.23 4.35 -11.93
CA MET A 355 10.11 3.93 -13.32
C MET A 355 10.98 2.69 -13.58
N LEU A 356 10.39 1.64 -14.19
CA LEU A 356 11.08 0.38 -14.46
C LEU A 356 11.73 0.38 -15.84
N LYS A 357 13.02 0.00 -15.91
CA LYS A 357 13.77 -0.10 -17.18
C LYS A 357 13.08 -1.01 -18.20
N LYS A 358 12.51 -2.12 -17.73
CA LYS A 358 11.85 -3.10 -18.59
C LYS A 358 10.58 -2.56 -19.27
N GLY A 359 9.84 -1.69 -18.56
CA GLY A 359 8.61 -1.06 -19.08
C GLY A 359 8.91 0.14 -19.96
N ILE A 360 9.67 1.11 -19.43
CA ILE A 360 10.06 2.32 -20.16
C ILE A 360 10.86 1.97 -21.43
N ASN A 361 11.77 1.01 -21.33
CA ASN A 361 12.52 0.45 -22.46
C ASN A 361 13.14 1.51 -23.40
N GLY A 362 13.62 2.64 -22.82
CA GLY A 362 14.23 3.75 -23.58
C GLY A 362 13.23 4.61 -24.36
N ASP A 363 11.93 4.42 -24.18
CA ASP A 363 10.88 5.25 -24.79
C ASP A 363 10.74 6.57 -24.03
N ALA A 364 11.21 7.66 -24.65
CA ALA A 364 11.15 9.01 -24.08
C ALA A 364 9.69 9.52 -23.91
N GLY A 365 8.76 9.05 -24.74
CA GLY A 365 7.34 9.40 -24.63
C GLY A 365 6.72 8.79 -23.38
N LYS A 366 7.04 7.52 -23.09
CA LYS A 366 6.63 6.84 -21.86
C LYS A 366 7.25 7.46 -20.62
N GLN A 367 8.56 7.76 -20.64
CA GLN A 367 9.23 8.42 -19.53
C GLN A 367 8.58 9.76 -19.21
N LYS A 368 8.33 10.58 -20.25
CA LYS A 368 7.63 11.86 -20.09
C LYS A 368 6.22 11.69 -19.51
N ALA A 369 5.45 10.69 -19.98
CA ALA A 369 4.12 10.42 -19.45
C ALA A 369 4.15 9.94 -18.00
N ALA A 370 5.14 9.12 -17.62
CA ALA A 370 5.37 8.67 -16.27
C ALA A 370 5.70 9.82 -15.31
N GLU A 371 6.65 10.67 -15.68
CA GLU A 371 7.02 11.86 -14.91
C GLU A 371 5.86 12.86 -14.78
N ALA A 372 5.08 13.03 -15.85
CA ALA A 372 3.88 13.86 -15.83
C ALA A 372 2.77 13.27 -14.92
N PHE A 373 2.63 11.93 -14.86
CA PHE A 373 1.70 11.27 -13.94
C PHE A 373 2.09 11.54 -12.49
N ILE A 374 3.36 11.40 -12.15
CA ILE A 374 3.88 11.70 -10.81
C ILE A 374 3.64 13.17 -10.45
N ASN A 375 3.96 14.10 -11.34
CA ASN A 375 3.72 15.54 -11.14
C ASN A 375 2.22 15.85 -10.98
N PHE A 376 1.34 15.22 -11.77
CA PHE A 376 -0.10 15.42 -11.67
C PHE A 376 -0.65 14.98 -10.30
N LEU A 377 -0.21 13.83 -9.78
CA LEU A 377 -0.59 13.36 -8.45
C LEU A 377 -0.04 14.25 -7.33
N SER A 378 1.08 14.93 -7.59
CA SER A 378 1.76 15.82 -6.63
C SER A 378 1.19 17.25 -6.62
N ARG A 379 0.24 17.57 -7.50
CA ARG A 379 -0.45 18.85 -7.46
C ARG A 379 -1.23 18.96 -6.14
N PRO A 380 -1.14 20.08 -5.40
CA PRO A 380 -1.68 20.16 -4.03
C PRO A 380 -3.15 19.74 -3.89
N ASP A 381 -4.01 20.16 -4.82
CA ASP A 381 -5.43 19.75 -4.83
C ASP A 381 -5.62 18.23 -5.05
N ASN A 382 -4.82 17.61 -5.93
CA ASN A 382 -4.84 16.16 -6.15
C ASN A 382 -4.25 15.39 -4.97
N ALA A 383 -3.20 15.93 -4.32
CA ALA A 383 -2.65 15.38 -3.10
C ALA A 383 -3.71 15.35 -1.99
N ILE A 384 -4.46 16.45 -1.79
CA ILE A 384 -5.57 16.53 -0.82
C ILE A 384 -6.67 15.52 -1.17
N ARG A 385 -7.07 15.41 -2.44
CA ARG A 385 -8.07 14.41 -2.88
C ARG A 385 -7.67 13.00 -2.45
N ASN A 386 -6.42 12.61 -2.72
CA ASN A 386 -5.91 11.30 -2.32
C ASN A 386 -5.86 11.18 -0.79
N MET A 387 -5.34 12.17 -0.06
CA MET A 387 -5.30 12.16 1.41
C MET A 387 -6.70 11.98 2.02
N TYR A 388 -7.68 12.70 1.51
CA TYR A 388 -9.06 12.60 1.98
C TYR A 388 -9.67 11.23 1.69
N TYR A 389 -9.45 10.70 0.48
CA TYR A 389 -10.06 9.45 0.02
C TYR A 389 -9.46 8.22 0.68
N ILE A 390 -8.12 8.17 0.83
CA ILE A 390 -7.40 6.98 1.31
C ILE A 390 -6.97 7.05 2.78
N GLY A 391 -7.02 8.23 3.42
CA GLY A 391 -6.58 8.45 4.80
C GLY A 391 -5.06 8.62 4.99
N TYR A 392 -4.25 8.35 3.98
CA TYR A 392 -2.79 8.43 4.05
C TYR A 392 -2.28 9.85 3.85
N THR A 393 -1.09 10.16 4.36
CA THR A 393 -0.47 11.47 4.28
C THR A 393 0.40 11.60 3.04
N SER A 394 0.12 12.60 2.18
CA SER A 394 0.96 12.91 1.04
C SER A 394 2.34 13.42 1.48
N VAL A 395 3.36 13.15 0.67
CA VAL A 395 4.69 13.76 0.82
C VAL A 395 4.71 15.25 0.45
N ILE A 396 3.61 15.76 -0.09
CA ILE A 396 3.49 17.14 -0.57
C ILE A 396 3.09 18.05 0.59
N SER A 397 3.91 19.06 0.87
CA SER A 397 3.59 20.17 1.78
C SER A 397 2.97 21.38 1.06
N GLY A 398 3.05 21.39 -0.28
CA GLY A 398 2.51 22.44 -1.12
C GLY A 398 3.53 23.49 -1.58
N GLY A 399 4.72 23.57 -0.98
CA GLY A 399 5.72 24.57 -1.30
C GLY A 399 5.22 26.00 -1.00
N GLU A 400 5.00 26.81 -2.04
CA GLU A 400 4.42 28.16 -1.92
C GLU A 400 2.87 28.15 -1.84
N SER A 401 2.22 27.02 -2.14
CA SER A 401 0.76 26.88 -2.05
C SER A 401 0.33 26.61 -0.61
N PRO A 402 -0.62 27.36 -0.04
CA PRO A 402 -1.10 27.16 1.31
C PRO A 402 -2.08 25.98 1.44
N LEU A 403 -2.59 25.44 0.32
CA LEU A 403 -3.72 24.49 0.30
C LEU A 403 -3.58 23.30 1.25
N ILE A 404 -2.38 22.71 1.35
CA ILE A 404 -2.17 21.52 2.22
C ILE A 404 -2.32 21.94 3.70
N TYR A 405 -1.77 23.09 4.08
CA TYR A 405 -1.90 23.56 5.45
C TYR A 405 -3.33 24.02 5.78
N GLU A 406 -4.00 24.71 4.85
CA GLU A 406 -5.42 25.07 4.98
C GLU A 406 -6.31 23.84 5.13
N TYR A 407 -6.00 22.76 4.40
CA TYR A 407 -6.71 21.48 4.57
C TYR A 407 -6.52 20.90 5.98
N LEU A 408 -5.32 21.00 6.56
CA LEU A 408 -5.07 20.57 7.93
C LEU A 408 -5.87 21.42 8.94
N GLU A 409 -5.87 22.76 8.75
CA GLU A 409 -6.63 23.67 9.59
C GLU A 409 -8.14 23.42 9.49
N ASP A 410 -8.67 23.20 8.27
CA ASP A 410 -10.08 22.87 8.10
C ASP A 410 -10.45 21.54 8.77
N ARG A 411 -9.61 20.52 8.62
CA ARG A 411 -9.93 19.19 9.09
C ARG A 411 -9.73 18.99 10.58
N TYR A 412 -8.66 19.54 11.15
CA TYR A 412 -8.22 19.26 12.51
C TYR A 412 -8.17 20.49 13.43
N GLY A 413 -8.24 21.69 12.88
CA GLY A 413 -8.22 22.93 13.63
C GLY A 413 -9.39 23.05 14.59
N ALA A 414 -9.14 23.63 15.76
CA ALA A 414 -10.17 23.91 16.75
C ALA A 414 -11.28 24.79 16.16
N LYS A 415 -12.51 24.47 16.49
CA LYS A 415 -13.70 25.23 16.07
C LYS A 415 -14.18 26.14 17.21
N ASP A 416 -14.99 27.14 16.88
CA ASP A 416 -15.60 28.03 17.86
C ASP A 416 -16.38 27.23 18.93
N GLY A 417 -15.95 27.33 20.18
CA GLY A 417 -16.57 26.64 21.31
C GLY A 417 -15.82 25.41 21.84
N ASP A 418 -14.73 24.99 21.18
CA ASP A 418 -13.85 23.94 21.71
C ASP A 418 -13.15 24.40 22.99
N ALA A 419 -13.30 23.62 24.06
CA ALA A 419 -12.88 24.03 25.41
C ALA A 419 -11.45 23.60 25.81
N ASP A 420 -10.95 22.49 25.28
CA ASP A 420 -9.64 21.90 25.63
C ASP A 420 -8.77 21.83 24.36
N THR A 421 -8.13 22.96 24.03
CA THR A 421 -7.31 23.10 22.85
C THR A 421 -5.83 23.25 23.19
N VAL A 422 -4.98 22.74 22.31
CA VAL A 422 -3.52 22.80 22.46
C VAL A 422 -2.86 23.20 21.14
N PRO A 423 -1.66 23.82 21.18
CA PRO A 423 -0.86 24.00 19.96
C PRO A 423 -0.29 22.67 19.50
N TYR A 424 -0.29 22.44 18.18
CA TYR A 424 0.29 21.28 17.52
C TYR A 424 1.27 21.71 16.44
N ASP A 425 2.55 21.40 16.63
CA ASP A 425 3.66 21.85 15.79
C ASP A 425 3.90 20.87 14.64
N VAL A 426 3.71 21.34 13.39
CA VAL A 426 3.99 20.59 12.15
C VAL A 426 5.10 21.24 11.31
N ASN A 427 5.89 22.13 11.90
CA ASN A 427 6.96 22.85 11.21
C ASN A 427 7.98 21.93 10.57
N TYR A 428 8.29 20.76 11.17
CA TYR A 428 9.24 19.80 10.59
C TYR A 428 8.85 19.37 9.16
N PHE A 429 7.55 19.30 8.88
CA PHE A 429 7.05 18.88 7.59
C PHE A 429 6.95 20.02 6.57
N PHE A 430 6.54 21.21 7.01
CA PHE A 430 6.26 22.36 6.13
C PHE A 430 7.45 23.29 5.93
N SER A 431 8.38 23.35 6.89
CA SER A 431 9.48 24.31 6.88
C SER A 431 10.84 23.66 6.76
N LYS A 432 11.71 24.27 5.97
CA LYS A 432 13.13 23.88 5.96
C LYS A 432 13.78 24.15 7.31
N GLY A 433 14.34 23.10 7.90
CA GLY A 433 14.96 23.18 9.22
C GLY A 433 13.97 23.10 10.39
N GLY A 434 12.69 22.82 10.13
CA GLY A 434 11.70 22.57 11.17
C GLY A 434 11.31 23.76 12.02
N THR A 435 11.49 24.99 11.50
CA THR A 435 11.15 26.23 12.20
C THR A 435 10.26 27.11 11.31
N GLY A 436 9.21 27.69 11.89
CA GLY A 436 8.24 28.52 11.15
C GLY A 436 6.97 28.74 11.95
N ASP A 437 5.92 29.15 11.27
CA ASP A 437 4.63 29.49 11.87
C ASP A 437 3.56 28.39 11.65
N TYR A 438 3.97 27.18 11.24
CA TYR A 438 3.07 26.05 11.01
C TYR A 438 2.75 25.33 12.33
N VAL A 439 1.92 26.00 13.15
CA VAL A 439 1.44 25.52 14.45
C VAL A 439 -0.08 25.65 14.49
N LEU A 440 -0.78 24.50 14.42
CA LEU A 440 -2.23 24.47 14.51
C LEU A 440 -2.67 24.63 15.97
N THR A 441 -3.82 25.26 16.19
CA THR A 441 -4.57 25.13 17.44
C THR A 441 -5.60 24.04 17.25
N VAL A 442 -5.53 22.96 18.01
CA VAL A 442 -6.36 21.76 17.82
C VAL A 442 -7.03 21.32 19.11
N PRO A 443 -8.19 20.60 19.03
CA PRO A 443 -8.69 19.88 20.20
C PRO A 443 -7.62 18.90 20.71
N LYS A 444 -7.45 18.84 22.02
CA LYS A 444 -6.39 18.03 22.65
C LYS A 444 -6.42 16.55 22.27
N GLU A 445 -7.60 16.01 21.99
CA GLU A 445 -7.76 14.62 21.54
C GLU A 445 -7.01 14.34 20.24
N GLN A 446 -6.85 15.35 19.35
CA GLN A 446 -6.11 15.19 18.10
C GLN A 446 -4.63 14.89 18.29
N THR A 447 -4.07 15.12 19.47
CA THR A 447 -2.67 14.73 19.80
C THR A 447 -2.45 13.21 19.90
N LYS A 448 -3.50 12.42 19.81
CA LYS A 448 -3.48 10.94 19.83
C LYS A 448 -4.50 10.31 18.89
N ARG A 449 -5.03 11.09 17.95
CA ARG A 449 -6.02 10.62 16.97
C ARG A 449 -5.55 10.89 15.54
N GLN A 450 -6.46 11.23 14.64
CA GLN A 450 -6.20 11.32 13.19
C GLN A 450 -5.04 12.26 12.84
N LEU A 451 -4.99 13.48 13.45
CA LEU A 451 -3.88 14.41 13.20
C LEU A 451 -2.53 13.80 13.59
N PHE A 452 -2.45 13.22 14.80
CA PHE A 452 -1.23 12.57 15.27
C PHE A 452 -0.83 11.38 14.39
N ALA A 453 -1.79 10.62 13.86
CA ALA A 453 -1.52 9.52 12.94
C ALA A 453 -0.97 10.02 11.59
N GLN A 454 -1.49 11.13 11.05
CA GLN A 454 -1.02 11.71 9.78
C GLN A 454 0.29 12.49 9.92
N TYR A 455 0.41 13.27 10.97
CA TYR A 455 1.58 14.14 11.24
C TYR A 455 2.09 13.90 12.67
N PRO A 456 2.80 12.79 12.92
CA PRO A 456 3.33 12.49 14.24
C PRO A 456 4.21 13.62 14.77
N ASP A 457 4.22 13.82 16.08
CA ASP A 457 5.03 14.85 16.70
C ASP A 457 6.55 14.62 16.50
N GLY A 458 7.34 15.68 16.70
CA GLY A 458 8.79 15.63 16.50
C GLY A 458 9.49 14.58 17.36
N SER A 459 8.94 14.22 18.53
CA SER A 459 9.50 13.18 19.40
C SER A 459 9.28 11.78 18.81
N THR A 460 8.15 11.57 18.16
CA THR A 460 7.84 10.33 17.43
C THR A 460 8.72 10.18 16.18
N ILE A 461 8.87 11.28 15.43
CA ILE A 461 9.78 11.31 14.28
C ILE A 461 11.22 10.99 14.69
N ALA A 462 11.70 11.57 15.80
CA ALA A 462 13.07 11.34 16.29
C ALA A 462 13.35 9.88 16.70
N ARG A 463 12.31 9.11 17.10
CA ARG A 463 12.43 7.68 17.45
C ARG A 463 11.95 6.74 16.35
N SER A 464 11.74 7.25 15.15
CA SER A 464 11.37 6.43 13.99
C SER A 464 12.60 5.85 13.30
N SER A 465 12.44 4.69 12.68
CA SER A 465 13.49 4.01 11.92
C SER A 465 12.93 3.51 10.58
N ILE A 466 13.72 3.65 9.52
CA ILE A 466 13.39 3.12 8.19
C ILE A 466 13.69 1.62 8.17
N MET A 467 12.85 0.84 7.50
CA MET A 467 13.16 -0.54 7.14
C MET A 467 14.12 -0.55 5.95
N VAL A 468 15.36 -0.97 6.17
CA VAL A 468 16.31 -1.13 5.06
C VAL A 468 15.99 -2.35 4.21
N TYR A 469 16.41 -2.36 2.94
CA TYR A 469 16.26 -3.57 2.14
C TYR A 469 17.20 -4.67 2.65
N PHE A 470 16.77 -5.90 2.52
CA PHE A 470 17.57 -7.07 2.88
C PHE A 470 18.16 -7.71 1.63
N ASP A 471 19.42 -8.12 1.71
CA ASP A 471 20.05 -8.88 0.64
C ASP A 471 19.37 -10.26 0.44
N GLN A 472 19.80 -11.00 -0.57
CA GLN A 472 19.17 -12.29 -0.90
C GLN A 472 19.28 -13.33 0.23
N ALA A 473 20.40 -13.32 0.98
CA ALA A 473 20.61 -14.27 2.08
C ALA A 473 19.72 -13.91 3.28
N GLN A 474 19.66 -12.63 3.64
CA GLN A 474 18.80 -12.08 4.68
C GLN A 474 17.33 -12.34 4.37
N ASN A 475 16.88 -12.02 3.14
CA ASN A 475 15.49 -12.28 2.70
C ASN A 475 15.12 -13.76 2.79
N ARG A 476 16.02 -14.68 2.39
CA ARG A 476 15.76 -16.13 2.52
C ARG A 476 15.61 -16.54 3.98
N ALA A 477 16.46 -16.04 4.87
CA ALA A 477 16.42 -16.37 6.29
C ALA A 477 15.14 -15.86 6.96
N ILE A 478 14.77 -14.62 6.67
CA ILE A 478 13.54 -13.96 7.17
C ILE A 478 12.29 -14.67 6.64
N ASN A 479 12.21 -14.96 5.35
CA ASN A 479 11.09 -15.69 4.76
C ASN A 479 10.98 -17.12 5.32
N GLN A 480 12.10 -17.81 5.53
CA GLN A 480 12.08 -19.13 6.17
C GLN A 480 11.58 -19.05 7.63
N MET A 481 12.01 -18.04 8.37
CA MET A 481 11.51 -17.72 9.71
C MET A 481 9.99 -17.52 9.67
N TRP A 482 9.49 -16.70 8.74
CA TRP A 482 8.06 -16.41 8.59
C TRP A 482 7.23 -17.65 8.29
N VAL A 483 7.68 -18.49 7.36
CA VAL A 483 7.05 -19.79 7.10
C VAL A 483 7.02 -20.66 8.37
N ASN A 484 8.09 -20.67 9.16
CA ASN A 484 8.12 -21.40 10.42
C ASN A 484 7.13 -20.84 11.45
N VAL A 485 6.94 -19.53 11.51
CA VAL A 485 5.92 -18.89 12.37
C VAL A 485 4.52 -19.28 11.91
N ARG A 486 4.21 -19.11 10.63
CA ARG A 486 2.87 -19.38 10.08
C ARG A 486 2.50 -20.86 10.12
N CYS A 487 3.47 -21.74 9.95
CA CYS A 487 3.29 -23.19 9.95
C CYS A 487 3.59 -23.86 11.30
N PHE A 488 3.78 -23.09 12.37
CA PHE A 488 4.18 -23.61 13.71
C PHE A 488 3.30 -24.76 14.22
N ASN A 489 1.97 -24.67 14.00
CA ASN A 489 1.03 -25.69 14.45
C ASN A 489 1.15 -27.03 13.68
N ILE A 490 1.70 -27.02 12.45
CA ILE A 490 1.93 -28.24 11.67
C ILE A 490 3.04 -29.09 12.32
N LYS A 491 4.07 -28.44 12.90
CA LYS A 491 5.15 -29.14 13.62
C LYS A 491 4.67 -29.80 14.92
N LYS A 492 3.57 -29.32 15.50
CA LYS A 492 2.96 -29.88 16.72
C LYS A 492 1.96 -31.02 16.44
N THR A 493 1.78 -31.42 15.17
CA THR A 493 0.93 -32.58 14.87
C THR A 493 1.50 -33.79 15.57
N PRO A 494 0.74 -34.44 16.50
CA PRO A 494 1.20 -35.59 17.25
C PRO A 494 1.68 -36.69 16.28
N TRP A 495 2.67 -37.47 16.69
CA TRP A 495 3.22 -38.54 15.87
C TRP A 495 2.15 -39.47 15.29
N TRP A 496 1.08 -39.75 16.06
CA TRP A 496 -0.07 -40.54 15.62
C TRP A 496 -0.88 -39.85 14.50
N GLY A 497 -0.97 -38.52 14.50
CA GLY A 497 -1.61 -37.76 13.43
C GLY A 497 -0.85 -37.90 12.10
N ARG A 498 0.49 -37.94 12.14
CA ARG A 498 1.33 -38.22 10.97
C ARG A 498 1.10 -39.63 10.44
N ILE A 499 0.94 -40.61 11.34
CA ILE A 499 0.61 -41.99 10.95
C ILE A 499 -0.77 -42.06 10.29
N LEU A 500 -1.78 -41.38 10.84
CA LEU A 500 -3.12 -41.33 10.24
C LEU A 500 -3.11 -40.70 8.85
N THR A 501 -2.37 -39.60 8.66
CA THR A 501 -2.22 -38.97 7.35
C THR A 501 -1.52 -39.88 6.35
N ALA A 502 -0.45 -40.56 6.76
CA ALA A 502 0.25 -41.54 5.92
C ALA A 502 -0.64 -42.73 5.56
N ALA A 503 -1.42 -43.24 6.51
CA ALA A 503 -2.37 -44.34 6.30
C ALA A 503 -3.51 -43.93 5.33
N ALA A 504 -4.03 -42.70 5.45
CA ALA A 504 -5.03 -42.15 4.53
C ALA A 504 -4.49 -42.01 3.11
N LEU A 505 -3.26 -41.48 2.94
CA LEU A 505 -2.59 -41.42 1.67
C LEU A 505 -2.34 -42.81 1.06
N ALA A 506 -1.87 -43.77 1.84
CA ALA A 506 -1.69 -45.14 1.39
C ALA A 506 -3.01 -45.77 0.95
N GLY A 507 -4.10 -45.53 1.68
CA GLY A 507 -5.46 -45.94 1.31
C GLY A 507 -5.93 -45.35 -0.02
N LEU A 508 -5.70 -44.07 -0.26
CA LEU A 508 -6.03 -43.41 -1.53
C LEU A 508 -5.23 -44.00 -2.71
N VAL A 509 -3.93 -44.22 -2.50
CA VAL A 509 -3.07 -44.88 -3.50
C VAL A 509 -3.55 -46.31 -3.79
N TYR A 510 -3.89 -47.07 -2.74
CA TYR A 510 -4.45 -48.44 -2.91
C TYR A 510 -5.75 -48.44 -3.70
N LEU A 511 -6.67 -47.50 -3.39
CA LEU A 511 -7.94 -47.38 -4.12
C LEU A 511 -7.72 -47.00 -5.59
N ALA A 512 -6.78 -46.10 -5.85
CA ALA A 512 -6.40 -45.69 -7.21
C ALA A 512 -5.81 -46.89 -8.01
N VAL A 513 -4.88 -47.62 -7.41
CA VAL A 513 -4.29 -48.84 -8.00
C VAL A 513 -5.35 -49.91 -8.25
N ARG A 514 -6.24 -50.14 -7.31
CA ARG A 514 -7.36 -51.06 -7.42
C ARG A 514 -8.27 -50.68 -8.59
N LYS A 515 -8.65 -49.41 -8.71
CA LYS A 515 -9.48 -48.87 -9.81
C LYS A 515 -8.81 -49.08 -11.18
N ILE A 516 -7.50 -48.88 -11.25
CA ILE A 516 -6.73 -49.10 -12.47
C ILE A 516 -6.68 -50.60 -12.85
N ARG A 517 -6.52 -51.50 -11.84
CA ARG A 517 -6.50 -52.96 -12.08
C ARG A 517 -7.85 -53.46 -12.55
N THR A 518 -8.95 -53.10 -11.88
CA THR A 518 -10.30 -53.47 -12.29
C THR A 518 -10.64 -52.96 -13.69
N GLY A 519 -10.31 -51.70 -14.02
CA GLY A 519 -10.50 -51.17 -15.37
C GLY A 519 -9.67 -51.90 -16.46
N ARG A 520 -8.48 -52.42 -16.09
CA ARG A 520 -7.68 -53.25 -17.01
C ARG A 520 -8.28 -54.66 -17.19
N GLU A 521 -8.81 -55.25 -16.15
CA GLU A 521 -9.49 -56.57 -16.19
C GLU A 521 -10.78 -56.47 -17.01
N GLU A 522 -11.59 -55.44 -16.80
CA GLU A 522 -12.79 -55.20 -17.63
C GLU A 522 -12.46 -55.00 -19.12
N LYS A 523 -11.40 -54.27 -19.45
CA LYS A 523 -10.94 -54.11 -20.81
C LYS A 523 -10.47 -55.44 -21.42
N ARG A 524 -9.77 -56.30 -20.66
CA ARG A 524 -9.37 -57.64 -21.08
C ARG A 524 -10.56 -58.56 -21.30
N HIS A 525 -11.56 -58.52 -20.40
CA HIS A 525 -12.79 -59.28 -20.58
C HIS A 525 -13.60 -58.86 -21.79
N ARG A 526 -13.72 -57.54 -22.06
CA ARG A 526 -14.37 -57.05 -23.28
C ARG A 526 -13.62 -57.50 -24.56
N ALA A 527 -12.31 -57.36 -24.59
CA ALA A 527 -11.50 -57.79 -25.73
C ALA A 527 -11.60 -59.32 -25.95
N ALA A 528 -11.66 -60.12 -24.89
CA ALA A 528 -11.86 -61.58 -25.02
C ALA A 528 -13.29 -61.98 -25.48
N GLN A 529 -14.31 -61.18 -25.15
CA GLN A 529 -15.67 -61.36 -25.63
C GLN A 529 -15.80 -60.98 -27.11
N ASP A 530 -15.13 -59.93 -27.54
CA ASP A 530 -15.12 -59.47 -28.95
C ASP A 530 -14.39 -60.47 -29.85
N LEU A 531 -13.30 -61.08 -29.35
CA LEU A 531 -12.61 -62.17 -30.07
C LEU A 531 -13.48 -63.45 -30.19
N ARG A 532 -14.41 -63.70 -29.30
CA ARG A 532 -15.36 -64.87 -29.38
C ARG A 532 -16.56 -64.57 -30.28
N LYS A 533 -16.80 -63.34 -30.70
CA LYS A 533 -17.90 -62.93 -31.55
C LYS A 533 -17.46 -62.67 -33.01
N ALA A 534 -16.16 -62.76 -33.29
CA ALA A 534 -15.66 -62.69 -34.68
C ALA A 534 -15.99 -63.98 -35.40
N PRO A 535 -16.55 -63.94 -36.68
CA PRO A 535 -17.01 -65.09 -37.40
C PRO A 535 -15.87 -66.00 -37.83
#